data_f007d14a1822edcc34052e728dfae277
#
_entry.id   f007d14a1822edcc34052e728dfae277
#
_cell.length_a   1.000
_cell.length_b   1.000
_cell.length_c   1.000
_cell.angle_alpha   90.00
_cell.angle_beta   90.00
_cell.angle_gamma   90.00
#
_symmetry.space_group_name_H-M   'P 1'
#
loop_
_entity.id
_entity.type
_entity.pdbx_description
1 polymer ?
#
loop_
_entity_poly.entity_id
_entity_poly.type
_entity_poly.pdbx_seq_one_letter_code
_entity_poly.pdbx_strand_id
1 'polypeptide(L)'
;MSSKYDVIVVGGGISGMAAAKLLHDSGLSVVVLEARNRVGGRTYTVRNKHVKYVDLGGSYVGPTQNRILRLAKELGLETYKVNEEERLIHHVKGKSYAFRGPFPPVWNPIAMLDHNNLWRTMDEMGKQIPSDAPWKAPLAEEWDFMTMKELLDKICWTESAKQLAILFVNLCVTAETHEVSALWFLWYVKQCGGTTRIISTTNGGQERKFIGGSNQVSERIMELLGDRVKLERPVTHIDQSGDNIIVETLNHEIYEAKYVISAIPPTLGMKIHFNPPLPMMRNQLISRVPLGSVIKCMVYYKEPFWRKKDYCGTMIIEGEEAPVAYTLDDTKPDGAYPAIIGFILAHKARKLARLTKEERKKKLCELYAKVLGSKEALNPVHYEEKNWCEEQYSGGCYTTYFPPGIMTQYGRVLRQPVGRIYFAGTETATHWSGYMEGAVQAGERAAREVLHAMGKIPEEDIWKPEPESLDVPARPITTTFLERNLPSVPGLLRLIGLSTVFSSAAALFFAYKRGLLLRN
;
A
#
# COMPACT_ATOMS: atom_id res chain seq x y z
N MET A 1 -25.98 29.35 16.30
CA MET A 1 -25.04 30.22 15.56
C MET A 1 -24.02 29.30 14.90
N SER A 2 -23.77 29.44 13.60
CA SER A 2 -22.73 28.68 12.92
C SER A 2 -21.35 29.13 13.43
N SER A 3 -20.49 28.17 13.72
CA SER A 3 -19.09 28.46 14.09
C SER A 3 -18.30 28.75 12.82
N LYS A 4 -17.62 29.90 12.76
CA LYS A 4 -16.83 30.33 11.60
C LYS A 4 -15.38 29.98 11.77
N TYR A 5 -14.79 29.37 10.71
CA TYR A 5 -13.39 28.96 10.64
C TYR A 5 -12.74 29.49 9.36
N ASP A 6 -11.42 29.48 9.31
CA ASP A 6 -10.71 29.69 8.05
C ASP A 6 -10.80 28.44 7.18
N VAL A 7 -10.64 27.25 7.77
CA VAL A 7 -10.64 25.97 7.07
C VAL A 7 -11.41 24.90 7.84
N ILE A 8 -12.26 24.17 7.14
CA ILE A 8 -12.85 22.92 7.62
C ILE A 8 -12.09 21.75 6.97
N VAL A 9 -11.62 20.80 7.77
CA VAL A 9 -11.01 19.55 7.30
C VAL A 9 -12.02 18.42 7.49
N VAL A 10 -12.39 17.74 6.42
CA VAL A 10 -13.31 16.61 6.43
C VAL A 10 -12.50 15.31 6.46
N GLY A 11 -12.59 14.60 7.58
CA GLY A 11 -11.88 13.37 7.85
C GLY A 11 -10.68 13.53 8.81
N GLY A 12 -10.70 12.77 9.90
CA GLY A 12 -9.69 12.75 10.97
C GLY A 12 -8.65 11.63 10.83
N GLY A 13 -8.40 11.13 9.61
CA GLY A 13 -7.26 10.26 9.32
C GLY A 13 -5.93 11.02 9.36
N ILE A 14 -4.81 10.32 9.22
CA ILE A 14 -3.46 10.95 9.24
C ILE A 14 -3.38 12.15 8.29
N SER A 15 -3.95 12.03 7.09
CA SER A 15 -3.89 13.11 6.08
C SER A 15 -4.62 14.37 6.53
N GLY A 16 -5.85 14.23 7.01
CA GLY A 16 -6.63 15.36 7.53
C GLY A 16 -6.01 15.96 8.79
N MET A 17 -5.50 15.13 9.69
CA MET A 17 -4.86 15.58 10.93
C MET A 17 -3.54 16.30 10.65
N ALA A 18 -2.72 15.82 9.71
CA ALA A 18 -1.50 16.51 9.28
C ALA A 18 -1.81 17.87 8.63
N ALA A 19 -2.83 17.93 7.78
CA ALA A 19 -3.30 19.19 7.21
C ALA A 19 -3.75 20.19 8.29
N ALA A 20 -4.59 19.74 9.20
CA ALA A 20 -5.11 20.58 10.29
C ALA A 20 -3.99 21.09 11.20
N LYS A 21 -3.00 20.25 11.55
CA LYS A 21 -1.83 20.65 12.34
C LYS A 21 -1.06 21.76 11.63
N LEU A 22 -0.73 21.58 10.35
CA LEU A 22 0.03 22.58 9.58
C LEU A 22 -0.72 23.91 9.48
N LEU A 23 -2.01 23.89 9.23
CA LEU A 23 -2.84 25.11 9.16
C LEU A 23 -2.91 25.80 10.53
N HIS A 24 -3.10 25.03 11.60
CA HIS A 24 -3.12 25.56 12.96
C HIS A 24 -1.76 26.20 13.34
N ASP A 25 -0.66 25.53 13.04
CA ASP A 25 0.71 26.02 13.27
C ASP A 25 1.01 27.29 12.44
N SER A 26 0.28 27.47 11.34
CA SER A 26 0.33 28.68 10.50
C SER A 26 -0.60 29.81 10.97
N GLY A 27 -1.24 29.64 12.13
CA GLY A 27 -2.09 30.64 12.77
C GLY A 27 -3.52 30.73 12.23
N LEU A 28 -4.01 29.70 11.53
CA LEU A 28 -5.37 29.65 11.02
C LEU A 28 -6.36 29.03 11.99
N SER A 29 -7.60 29.47 11.94
CA SER A 29 -8.73 28.87 12.63
C SER A 29 -9.20 27.64 11.85
N VAL A 30 -9.03 26.44 12.43
CA VAL A 30 -9.30 25.15 11.78
C VAL A 30 -10.24 24.31 12.64
N VAL A 31 -11.14 23.57 11.99
CA VAL A 31 -11.92 22.50 12.62
C VAL A 31 -11.80 21.22 11.78
N VAL A 32 -11.68 20.09 12.44
CA VAL A 32 -11.69 18.75 11.82
C VAL A 32 -13.04 18.09 12.14
N LEU A 33 -13.73 17.61 11.11
CA LEU A 33 -14.97 16.85 11.25
C LEU A 33 -14.71 15.39 10.92
N GLU A 34 -14.69 14.55 11.94
CA GLU A 34 -14.47 13.11 11.83
C GLU A 34 -15.78 12.35 12.03
N ALA A 35 -16.08 11.44 11.10
CA ALA A 35 -17.33 10.68 11.12
C ALA A 35 -17.42 9.67 12.27
N ARG A 36 -16.28 9.07 12.68
CA ARG A 36 -16.20 8.10 13.76
C ARG A 36 -16.08 8.75 15.14
N ASN A 37 -16.21 7.93 16.15
CA ASN A 37 -15.90 8.28 17.55
C ASN A 37 -14.38 8.25 17.88
N ARG A 38 -13.52 8.17 16.85
CA ARG A 38 -12.07 8.12 16.95
C ARG A 38 -11.41 8.75 15.72
N VAL A 39 -10.21 9.25 15.89
CA VAL A 39 -9.33 9.66 14.80
C VAL A 39 -8.51 8.48 14.26
N GLY A 40 -7.79 8.68 13.17
CA GLY A 40 -6.85 7.74 12.58
C GLY A 40 -7.29 7.12 11.25
N GLY A 41 -8.60 7.11 10.98
CA GLY A 41 -9.11 6.53 9.73
C GLY A 41 -8.71 5.06 9.55
N ARG A 42 -7.87 4.79 8.56
CA ARG A 42 -7.31 3.46 8.25
C ARG A 42 -6.16 3.02 9.16
N THR A 43 -5.71 3.84 10.09
CA THR A 43 -4.96 3.40 11.28
C THR A 43 -5.91 3.21 12.44
N TYR A 44 -5.71 2.18 13.23
CA TYR A 44 -6.54 1.89 14.38
C TYR A 44 -5.77 1.02 15.37
N THR A 45 -5.44 1.56 16.53
CA THR A 45 -4.74 0.86 17.60
C THR A 45 -5.70 0.54 18.75
N VAL A 46 -5.80 -0.73 19.09
CA VAL A 46 -6.57 -1.21 20.25
C VAL A 46 -5.61 -1.48 21.41
N ARG A 47 -6.04 -1.13 22.61
CA ARG A 47 -5.26 -1.31 23.86
C ARG A 47 -6.07 -2.09 24.88
N ASN A 48 -5.56 -3.24 25.30
CA ASN A 48 -6.16 -4.04 26.36
C ASN A 48 -5.11 -4.95 27.04
N LYS A 49 -5.52 -5.64 28.12
CA LYS A 49 -4.63 -6.51 28.89
C LYS A 49 -4.08 -7.72 28.13
N HIS A 50 -4.71 -8.14 27.04
CA HIS A 50 -4.32 -9.33 26.29
C HIS A 50 -3.28 -9.05 25.20
N VAL A 51 -3.18 -7.79 24.75
CA VAL A 51 -2.32 -7.41 23.63
C VAL A 51 -1.38 -6.24 23.99
N LYS A 52 -1.57 -5.58 25.13
CA LYS A 52 -0.97 -4.29 25.51
C LYS A 52 -1.41 -3.20 24.52
N TYR A 53 -1.01 -3.30 23.28
CA TYR A 53 -1.53 -2.56 22.13
C TYR A 53 -1.41 -3.41 20.86
N VAL A 54 -2.28 -3.19 19.91
CA VAL A 54 -2.23 -3.83 18.59
C VAL A 54 -2.78 -2.90 17.51
N ASP A 55 -2.08 -2.82 16.39
CA ASP A 55 -2.56 -2.11 15.21
C ASP A 55 -3.47 -3.03 14.38
N LEU A 56 -4.74 -2.71 14.37
CA LEU A 56 -5.73 -3.38 13.52
C LEU A 56 -5.74 -2.84 12.09
N GLY A 57 -5.14 -1.67 11.85
CA GLY A 57 -4.99 -1.03 10.56
C GLY A 57 -3.54 -0.95 10.10
N GLY A 58 -3.20 0.13 9.37
CA GLY A 58 -1.84 0.42 8.94
C GLY A 58 -0.87 0.51 10.10
N SER A 59 0.29 -0.13 9.98
CA SER A 59 1.23 -0.30 11.08
C SER A 59 2.65 0.07 10.71
N TYR A 60 3.06 -0.20 9.46
CA TYR A 60 4.46 -0.26 9.07
C TYR A 60 4.96 1.06 8.50
N VAL A 61 6.20 1.38 8.84
CA VAL A 61 6.99 2.48 8.28
C VAL A 61 8.39 1.98 7.96
N GLY A 62 9.10 2.68 7.09
CA GLY A 62 10.43 2.27 6.70
C GLY A 62 11.23 3.37 6.00
N PRO A 63 12.43 3.04 5.52
CA PRO A 63 13.28 3.96 4.79
C PRO A 63 12.56 4.61 3.62
N THR A 64 12.86 5.85 3.34
CA THR A 64 12.25 6.75 2.36
C THR A 64 10.86 7.29 2.73
N GLN A 65 10.26 6.83 3.81
CA GLN A 65 9.00 7.37 4.33
C GLN A 65 9.29 8.52 5.32
N ASN A 66 9.92 9.56 4.82
CA ASN A 66 10.58 10.57 5.65
C ASN A 66 9.60 11.54 6.33
N ARG A 67 8.44 11.80 5.73
CA ARG A 67 7.42 12.71 6.30
C ARG A 67 6.73 12.12 7.51
N ILE A 68 6.30 10.87 7.42
CA ILE A 68 5.67 10.20 8.58
C ILE A 68 6.68 10.00 9.71
N LEU A 69 7.95 9.70 9.39
CA LEU A 69 9.02 9.56 10.39
C LEU A 69 9.32 10.89 11.07
N ARG A 70 9.41 12.00 10.32
CA ARG A 70 9.56 13.35 10.87
C ARG A 70 8.38 13.72 11.77
N LEU A 71 7.15 13.57 11.28
CA LEU A 71 5.96 13.93 12.04
C LEU A 71 5.84 13.10 13.33
N ALA A 72 6.10 11.80 13.26
CA ALA A 72 6.10 10.94 14.43
C ALA A 72 7.14 11.37 15.48
N LYS A 73 8.35 11.75 15.04
CA LYS A 73 9.41 12.27 15.92
C LYS A 73 9.00 13.60 16.58
N GLU A 74 8.40 14.52 15.84
CA GLU A 74 7.84 15.77 16.37
C GLU A 74 6.78 15.51 17.45
N LEU A 75 6.01 14.44 17.29
CA LEU A 75 4.97 14.02 18.24
C LEU A 75 5.50 13.16 19.40
N GLY A 76 6.82 12.94 19.48
CA GLY A 76 7.46 12.15 20.53
C GLY A 76 7.23 10.64 20.42
N LEU A 77 7.00 10.13 19.21
CA LEU A 77 6.79 8.71 18.95
C LEU A 77 8.10 8.03 18.53
N GLU A 78 8.32 6.83 19.03
CA GLU A 78 9.48 6.00 18.72
C GLU A 78 9.08 4.80 17.88
N THR A 79 10.04 4.29 17.09
CA THR A 79 9.86 3.10 16.27
C THR A 79 10.73 1.95 16.76
N TYR A 80 10.35 0.72 16.41
CA TYR A 80 11.16 -0.47 16.59
C TYR A 80 11.17 -1.32 15.33
N LYS A 81 12.22 -2.09 15.13
CA LYS A 81 12.35 -2.98 13.97
C LYS A 81 11.44 -4.21 14.09
N VAL A 82 10.80 -4.55 12.99
CA VAL A 82 10.12 -5.83 12.83
C VAL A 82 11.17 -6.95 12.82
N ASN A 83 10.87 -8.08 13.48
CA ASN A 83 11.82 -9.19 13.58
C ASN A 83 12.06 -9.87 12.22
N GLU A 84 13.30 -9.90 11.80
CA GLU A 84 13.79 -10.61 10.61
C GLU A 84 15.20 -11.19 10.88
N GLU A 85 15.52 -11.46 12.13
CA GLU A 85 16.84 -12.00 12.52
C GLU A 85 17.01 -13.45 12.06
N GLU A 86 15.98 -14.27 12.25
CA GLU A 86 15.95 -15.66 11.82
C GLU A 86 15.54 -15.74 10.34
N ARG A 87 15.31 -16.94 9.83
CA ARG A 87 14.97 -17.18 8.43
C ARG A 87 13.47 -16.97 8.14
N LEU A 88 13.16 -16.50 6.94
CA LEU A 88 11.81 -16.48 6.37
C LEU A 88 11.43 -17.88 5.89
N ILE A 89 10.15 -18.12 5.68
CA ILE A 89 9.62 -19.35 5.10
C ILE A 89 8.91 -19.06 3.79
N HIS A 90 9.20 -19.86 2.77
CA HIS A 90 8.39 -19.99 1.57
C HIS A 90 7.69 -21.34 1.58
N HIS A 91 6.37 -21.33 1.71
CA HIS A 91 5.55 -22.54 1.67
C HIS A 91 4.87 -22.69 0.31
N VAL A 92 5.26 -23.70 -0.42
CA VAL A 92 4.80 -23.97 -1.78
C VAL A 92 4.63 -25.47 -2.01
N LYS A 93 3.54 -25.86 -2.68
CA LYS A 93 3.21 -27.27 -2.98
C LYS A 93 3.28 -28.18 -1.74
N GLY A 94 2.81 -27.67 -0.59
CA GLY A 94 2.75 -28.40 0.67
C GLY A 94 4.08 -28.56 1.42
N LYS A 95 5.16 -27.92 0.98
CA LYS A 95 6.48 -27.95 1.61
C LYS A 95 6.95 -26.57 2.02
N SER A 96 7.64 -26.48 3.15
CA SER A 96 8.22 -25.24 3.67
C SER A 96 9.72 -25.20 3.42
N TYR A 97 10.19 -24.09 2.86
CA TYR A 97 11.60 -23.83 2.57
C TYR A 97 12.03 -22.56 3.29
N ALA A 98 13.07 -22.65 4.10
CA ALA A 98 13.63 -21.50 4.78
C ALA A 98 14.60 -20.73 3.88
N PHE A 99 14.57 -19.39 3.96
CA PHE A 99 15.43 -18.54 3.16
C PHE A 99 15.74 -17.20 3.85
N ARG A 100 16.60 -16.40 3.26
CA ARG A 100 16.90 -15.02 3.65
C ARG A 100 16.79 -14.12 2.43
N GLY A 101 16.47 -12.85 2.66
CA GLY A 101 16.33 -11.83 1.61
C GLY A 101 14.88 -11.54 1.26
N PRO A 102 14.63 -10.58 0.36
CA PRO A 102 13.28 -10.08 0.05
C PRO A 102 12.45 -11.05 -0.78
N PHE A 103 13.08 -11.90 -1.58
CA PHE A 103 12.42 -12.87 -2.46
C PHE A 103 12.91 -14.28 -2.17
N PRO A 104 12.03 -15.31 -2.24
CA PRO A 104 12.43 -16.68 -2.08
C PRO A 104 13.36 -17.13 -3.22
N PRO A 105 14.38 -17.95 -2.92
CA PRO A 105 15.30 -18.45 -3.94
C PRO A 105 14.58 -19.40 -4.91
N VAL A 106 15.01 -19.36 -6.17
CA VAL A 106 14.47 -20.20 -7.25
C VAL A 106 15.59 -21.08 -7.78
N TRP A 107 15.41 -22.41 -7.68
CA TRP A 107 16.45 -23.38 -8.03
C TRP A 107 16.37 -23.88 -9.48
N ASN A 108 15.20 -23.84 -10.11
CA ASN A 108 15.06 -24.18 -11.51
C ASN A 108 15.62 -23.05 -12.38
N PRO A 109 16.61 -23.28 -13.27
CA PRO A 109 17.25 -22.23 -14.05
C PRO A 109 16.30 -21.45 -14.93
N ILE A 110 15.33 -22.10 -15.55
CA ILE A 110 14.32 -21.43 -16.40
C ILE A 110 13.41 -20.55 -15.55
N ALA A 111 12.94 -21.08 -14.42
CA ALA A 111 12.14 -20.27 -13.47
C ALA A 111 12.97 -19.12 -12.89
N MET A 112 14.25 -19.30 -12.61
CA MET A 112 15.13 -18.22 -12.14
C MET A 112 15.25 -17.08 -13.15
N LEU A 113 15.43 -17.41 -14.44
CA LEU A 113 15.43 -16.40 -15.51
C LEU A 113 14.09 -15.67 -15.60
N ASP A 114 13.01 -16.40 -15.46
CA ASP A 114 11.65 -15.84 -15.55
C ASP A 114 11.33 -14.93 -14.37
N HIS A 115 11.66 -15.34 -13.14
CA HIS A 115 11.52 -14.47 -11.96
C HIS A 115 12.38 -13.21 -12.08
N ASN A 116 13.64 -13.34 -12.49
CA ASN A 116 14.51 -12.18 -12.70
C ASN A 116 13.93 -11.22 -13.75
N ASN A 117 13.45 -11.77 -14.86
CA ASN A 117 12.82 -10.97 -15.91
C ASN A 117 11.54 -10.27 -15.43
N LEU A 118 10.71 -10.94 -14.62
CA LEU A 118 9.48 -10.39 -14.07
C LEU A 118 9.76 -9.10 -13.26
N TRP A 119 10.61 -9.19 -12.25
CA TRP A 119 10.89 -8.06 -11.35
C TRP A 119 11.59 -6.92 -12.09
N ARG A 120 12.56 -7.25 -12.92
CA ARG A 120 13.25 -6.27 -13.77
C ARG A 120 12.29 -5.55 -14.71
N THR A 121 11.43 -6.28 -15.40
CA THR A 121 10.48 -5.70 -16.37
C THR A 121 9.51 -4.77 -15.67
N MET A 122 8.97 -5.16 -14.52
CA MET A 122 8.06 -4.29 -13.75
C MET A 122 8.75 -3.00 -13.30
N ASP A 123 9.98 -3.07 -12.82
CA ASP A 123 10.72 -1.88 -12.41
C ASP A 123 11.12 -0.99 -13.59
N GLU A 124 11.50 -1.57 -14.73
CA GLU A 124 11.82 -0.82 -15.96
C GLU A 124 10.59 -0.12 -16.56
N MET A 125 9.45 -0.80 -16.60
CA MET A 125 8.18 -0.17 -16.99
C MET A 125 7.81 0.96 -16.01
N GLY A 126 7.95 0.73 -14.72
CA GLY A 126 7.68 1.73 -13.69
C GLY A 126 8.50 3.01 -13.85
N LYS A 127 9.78 2.91 -14.25
CA LYS A 127 10.65 4.07 -14.50
C LYS A 127 10.12 5.02 -15.58
N GLN A 128 9.32 4.53 -16.51
CA GLN A 128 8.72 5.32 -17.59
C GLN A 128 7.47 6.09 -17.14
N ILE A 129 6.97 5.83 -15.93
CA ILE A 129 5.72 6.41 -15.42
C ILE A 129 6.05 7.60 -14.50
N PRO A 130 5.64 8.84 -14.86
CA PRO A 130 5.79 9.98 -13.97
C PRO A 130 4.99 9.80 -12.67
N SER A 131 5.61 10.09 -11.53
CA SER A 131 4.97 9.90 -10.21
C SER A 131 3.78 10.81 -9.96
N ASP A 132 3.83 12.02 -10.50
CA ASP A 132 2.79 13.05 -10.37
C ASP A 132 1.69 12.97 -11.45
N ALA A 133 1.99 12.30 -12.57
CA ALA A 133 1.12 12.23 -13.73
C ALA A 133 1.23 10.90 -14.49
N PRO A 134 0.76 9.76 -13.92
CA PRO A 134 0.86 8.45 -14.56
C PRO A 134 0.30 8.39 -15.97
N TRP A 135 -0.74 9.16 -16.26
CA TRP A 135 -1.37 9.27 -17.59
C TRP A 135 -0.47 9.88 -18.66
N LYS A 136 0.70 10.44 -18.30
CA LYS A 136 1.70 10.98 -19.23
C LYS A 136 2.78 9.97 -19.60
N ALA A 137 2.72 8.74 -19.10
CA ALA A 137 3.65 7.69 -19.52
C ALA A 137 3.56 7.46 -21.05
N PRO A 138 4.67 7.14 -21.73
CA PRO A 138 4.66 6.95 -23.21
C PRO A 138 3.64 5.93 -23.71
N LEU A 139 3.40 4.86 -22.95
CA LEU A 139 2.44 3.81 -23.26
C LEU A 139 1.27 3.78 -22.26
N ALA A 140 0.89 4.96 -21.74
CA ALA A 140 -0.11 5.06 -20.68
C ALA A 140 -1.44 4.41 -21.06
N GLU A 141 -1.97 4.67 -22.24
CA GLU A 141 -3.25 4.09 -22.69
C GLU A 141 -3.17 2.58 -22.83
N GLU A 142 -2.11 2.05 -23.46
CA GLU A 142 -1.93 0.61 -23.61
C GLU A 142 -1.89 -0.10 -22.25
N TRP A 143 -1.11 0.43 -21.34
CA TRP A 143 -0.94 -0.18 -20.01
C TRP A 143 -2.15 0.03 -19.10
N ASP A 144 -2.89 1.12 -19.27
CA ASP A 144 -4.07 1.40 -18.44
C ASP A 144 -5.28 0.54 -18.84
N PHE A 145 -5.46 0.27 -20.14
CA PHE A 145 -6.53 -0.62 -20.62
C PHE A 145 -6.24 -2.11 -20.37
N MET A 146 -5.01 -2.44 -20.00
CA MET A 146 -4.57 -3.79 -19.66
C MET A 146 -4.73 -4.02 -18.15
N THR A 147 -5.23 -5.19 -17.77
CA THR A 147 -5.18 -5.64 -16.37
C THR A 147 -3.78 -6.13 -16.01
N MET A 148 -3.44 -6.15 -14.71
CA MET A 148 -2.21 -6.84 -14.26
C MET A 148 -2.20 -8.31 -14.65
N LYS A 149 -3.37 -8.98 -14.65
CA LYS A 149 -3.47 -10.38 -15.10
C LYS A 149 -2.97 -10.53 -16.55
N GLU A 150 -3.44 -9.70 -17.45
CA GLU A 150 -3.02 -9.73 -18.86
C GLU A 150 -1.53 -9.40 -19.03
N LEU A 151 -1.01 -8.46 -18.24
CA LEU A 151 0.42 -8.14 -18.26
C LEU A 151 1.26 -9.33 -17.77
N LEU A 152 0.88 -9.96 -16.66
CA LEU A 152 1.59 -11.13 -16.14
C LEU A 152 1.51 -12.33 -17.09
N ASP A 153 0.40 -12.53 -17.78
CA ASP A 153 0.26 -13.56 -18.82
C ASP A 153 1.23 -13.32 -20.00
N LYS A 154 1.58 -12.06 -20.29
CA LYS A 154 2.57 -11.69 -21.31
C LYS A 154 4.02 -11.84 -20.84
N ILE A 155 4.31 -11.54 -19.58
CA ILE A 155 5.68 -11.50 -19.04
C ILE A 155 6.13 -12.87 -18.54
N CYS A 156 5.28 -13.58 -17.79
CA CYS A 156 5.64 -14.82 -17.12
C CYS A 156 5.52 -16.04 -18.04
N TRP A 157 6.56 -16.84 -18.10
CA TRP A 157 6.62 -18.10 -18.82
C TRP A 157 6.39 -19.30 -17.91
N THR A 158 6.78 -19.20 -16.65
CA THR A 158 6.65 -20.27 -15.66
C THR A 158 5.50 -19.99 -14.71
N GLU A 159 4.81 -21.05 -14.30
CA GLU A 159 3.76 -20.96 -13.29
C GLU A 159 4.31 -20.44 -11.96
N SER A 160 5.55 -20.82 -11.61
CA SER A 160 6.24 -20.35 -10.41
C SER A 160 6.34 -18.80 -10.35
N ALA A 161 6.80 -18.17 -11.43
CA ALA A 161 6.89 -16.71 -11.50
C ALA A 161 5.50 -16.06 -11.45
N LYS A 162 4.54 -16.63 -12.17
CA LYS A 162 3.18 -16.13 -12.23
C LYS A 162 2.48 -16.16 -10.87
N GLN A 163 2.57 -17.27 -10.14
CA GLN A 163 1.95 -17.42 -8.82
C GLN A 163 2.54 -16.45 -7.80
N LEU A 164 3.86 -16.27 -7.79
CA LEU A 164 4.49 -15.29 -6.91
C LEU A 164 4.11 -13.85 -7.28
N ALA A 165 3.99 -13.54 -8.57
CA ALA A 165 3.54 -12.23 -9.04
C ALA A 165 2.08 -11.93 -8.65
N ILE A 166 1.19 -12.91 -8.74
CA ILE A 166 -0.21 -12.79 -8.29
C ILE A 166 -0.25 -12.48 -6.79
N LEU A 167 0.51 -13.23 -5.99
CA LEU A 167 0.62 -12.99 -4.55
C LEU A 167 1.15 -11.60 -4.26
N PHE A 168 2.18 -11.15 -5.00
CA PHE A 168 2.74 -9.80 -4.88
C PHE A 168 1.68 -8.71 -5.10
N VAL A 169 0.87 -8.83 -6.15
CA VAL A 169 -0.24 -7.89 -6.42
C VAL A 169 -1.27 -7.92 -5.31
N ASN A 170 -1.73 -9.11 -4.92
CA ASN A 170 -2.71 -9.24 -3.83
C ASN A 170 -2.21 -8.62 -2.52
N LEU A 171 -0.93 -8.82 -2.19
CA LEU A 171 -0.33 -8.30 -0.96
C LEU A 171 -0.18 -6.77 -0.99
N CYS A 172 0.24 -6.22 -2.13
CA CYS A 172 0.49 -4.78 -2.25
C CYS A 172 -0.79 -3.94 -2.22
N VAL A 173 -1.85 -4.41 -2.89
CA VAL A 173 -3.06 -3.57 -3.13
C VAL A 173 -4.37 -4.22 -2.71
N THR A 174 -4.33 -5.43 -2.13
CA THR A 174 -5.51 -6.16 -1.61
C THR A 174 -6.65 -6.32 -2.63
N ALA A 175 -6.27 -6.46 -3.88
CA ALA A 175 -7.15 -6.68 -5.04
C ALA A 175 -6.59 -7.78 -5.93
N GLU A 176 -7.46 -8.36 -6.76
CA GLU A 176 -7.06 -9.39 -7.72
C GLU A 176 -6.37 -8.78 -8.94
N THR A 177 -5.53 -9.57 -9.59
CA THR A 177 -4.79 -9.13 -10.78
C THR A 177 -5.70 -8.71 -11.94
N HIS A 178 -6.90 -9.25 -12.03
CA HIS A 178 -7.89 -8.88 -13.04
C HIS A 178 -8.71 -7.63 -12.68
N GLU A 179 -8.64 -7.16 -11.44
CA GLU A 179 -9.37 -5.98 -10.96
C GLU A 179 -8.62 -4.67 -11.22
N VAL A 180 -7.29 -4.72 -11.33
CA VAL A 180 -6.43 -3.53 -11.35
C VAL A 180 -5.79 -3.26 -12.70
N SER A 181 -5.69 -1.97 -13.05
CA SER A 181 -4.94 -1.49 -14.21
C SER A 181 -3.45 -1.78 -14.08
N ALA A 182 -2.81 -2.25 -15.15
CA ALA A 182 -1.36 -2.43 -15.18
C ALA A 182 -0.62 -1.09 -15.00
N LEU A 183 -1.06 -0.03 -15.67
CA LEU A 183 -0.49 1.31 -15.50
C LEU A 183 -0.52 1.76 -14.05
N TRP A 184 -1.68 1.68 -13.42
CA TRP A 184 -1.84 2.11 -12.03
C TRP A 184 -0.98 1.27 -11.07
N PHE A 185 -0.97 -0.06 -11.22
CA PHE A 185 -0.19 -0.92 -10.33
C PHE A 185 1.32 -0.70 -10.48
N LEU A 186 1.82 -0.58 -11.71
CA LEU A 186 3.23 -0.28 -11.98
C LEU A 186 3.63 1.10 -11.41
N TRP A 187 2.77 2.10 -11.55
CA TRP A 187 2.93 3.38 -10.90
C TRP A 187 2.97 3.25 -9.37
N TYR A 188 2.03 2.48 -8.81
CA TYR A 188 1.94 2.26 -7.36
C TYR A 188 3.25 1.69 -6.80
N VAL A 189 3.80 0.68 -7.42
CA VAL A 189 5.09 0.09 -7.04
C VAL A 189 6.23 1.08 -7.20
N LYS A 190 6.31 1.76 -8.35
CA LYS A 190 7.39 2.71 -8.67
C LYS A 190 7.45 3.87 -7.69
N GLN A 191 6.32 4.48 -7.33
CA GLN A 191 6.29 5.62 -6.42
C GLN A 191 6.57 5.22 -4.95
N CYS A 192 6.60 3.92 -4.64
CA CYS A 192 7.09 3.35 -3.38
C CYS A 192 8.58 2.94 -3.44
N GLY A 193 9.28 3.26 -4.52
CA GLY A 193 10.72 2.96 -4.67
C GLY A 193 11.05 1.65 -5.37
N GLY A 194 10.08 0.99 -6.01
CA GLY A 194 10.27 -0.22 -6.79
C GLY A 194 9.89 -1.51 -6.07
N THR A 195 9.99 -2.62 -6.78
CA THR A 195 9.52 -3.94 -6.31
C THR A 195 10.18 -4.39 -5.01
N THR A 196 11.49 -4.21 -4.89
CA THR A 196 12.24 -4.60 -3.68
C THR A 196 11.89 -3.72 -2.48
N ARG A 197 11.83 -2.40 -2.65
CA ARG A 197 11.53 -1.47 -1.56
C ARG A 197 10.14 -1.69 -0.97
N ILE A 198 9.14 -1.90 -1.81
CA ILE A 198 7.75 -2.04 -1.37
C ILE A 198 7.52 -3.34 -0.58
N ILE A 199 8.21 -4.45 -0.94
CA ILE A 199 7.96 -5.76 -0.33
C ILE A 199 8.87 -6.10 0.84
N SER A 200 10.02 -5.45 0.95
CA SER A 200 11.03 -5.81 1.96
C SER A 200 10.63 -5.40 3.37
N THR A 201 11.01 -6.23 4.34
CA THR A 201 11.04 -5.86 5.75
C THR A 201 12.31 -5.06 6.01
N THR A 202 13.48 -5.68 6.01
CA THR A 202 14.75 -4.94 6.13
C THR A 202 14.97 -4.02 4.93
N ASN A 203 15.20 -2.74 5.19
CA ASN A 203 15.41 -1.68 4.18
C ASN A 203 14.20 -1.50 3.24
N GLY A 204 13.00 -1.75 3.74
CA GLY A 204 11.77 -1.63 2.97
C GLY A 204 10.59 -1.11 3.77
N GLY A 205 9.42 -1.14 3.13
CA GLY A 205 8.18 -0.56 3.67
C GLY A 205 7.70 -1.16 4.99
N GLN A 206 8.16 -2.34 5.37
CA GLN A 206 7.75 -3.06 6.57
C GLN A 206 8.86 -3.12 7.64
N GLU A 207 9.88 -2.26 7.56
CA GLU A 207 11.04 -2.36 8.46
C GLU A 207 10.70 -2.08 9.92
N ARG A 208 9.76 -1.16 10.20
CA ARG A 208 9.49 -0.66 11.55
C ARG A 208 8.02 -0.50 11.84
N LYS A 209 7.70 -0.51 13.14
CA LYS A 209 6.41 -0.15 13.72
C LYS A 209 6.61 0.89 14.82
N PHE A 210 5.51 1.57 15.19
CA PHE A 210 5.52 2.50 16.31
C PHE A 210 5.32 1.78 17.66
N ILE A 211 6.14 2.11 18.64
CA ILE A 211 5.90 1.71 20.04
C ILE A 211 4.60 2.36 20.50
N GLY A 212 3.66 1.55 20.97
CA GLY A 212 2.33 2.02 21.38
C GLY A 212 1.29 2.12 20.26
N GLY A 213 1.68 1.86 19.01
CA GLY A 213 0.79 1.78 17.85
C GLY A 213 0.75 3.02 16.97
N SER A 214 0.38 2.83 15.72
CA SER A 214 0.39 3.86 14.66
C SER A 214 -0.69 4.92 14.83
N ASN A 215 -1.81 4.60 15.48
CA ASN A 215 -2.90 5.55 15.68
C ASN A 215 -2.50 6.76 16.52
N GLN A 216 -1.44 6.62 17.33
CA GLN A 216 -0.91 7.71 18.14
C GLN A 216 -0.57 8.97 17.34
N VAL A 217 -0.21 8.84 16.05
CA VAL A 217 0.05 10.01 15.19
C VAL A 217 -1.18 10.91 15.16
N SER A 218 -2.34 10.37 14.86
CA SER A 218 -3.58 11.12 14.85
C SER A 218 -4.07 11.51 16.26
N GLU A 219 -3.90 10.63 17.24
CA GLU A 219 -4.27 10.89 18.65
C GLU A 219 -3.47 12.06 19.23
N ARG A 220 -2.15 12.12 19.03
CA ARG A 220 -1.31 13.22 19.50
C ARG A 220 -1.64 14.54 18.82
N ILE A 221 -1.95 14.53 17.53
CA ILE A 221 -2.41 15.76 16.84
C ILE A 221 -3.77 16.20 17.40
N MET A 222 -4.68 15.25 17.68
CA MET A 222 -5.96 15.58 18.32
C MET A 222 -5.75 16.22 19.71
N GLU A 223 -4.81 15.72 20.51
CA GLU A 223 -4.45 16.34 21.80
C GLU A 223 -3.96 17.79 21.61
N LEU A 224 -3.16 18.07 20.58
CA LEU A 224 -2.68 19.43 20.27
C LEU A 224 -3.81 20.37 19.80
N LEU A 225 -4.74 19.85 19.01
CA LEU A 225 -5.84 20.66 18.46
C LEU A 225 -7.01 20.82 19.43
N GLY A 226 -7.14 19.93 20.41
CA GLY A 226 -8.18 19.98 21.44
C GLY A 226 -9.59 19.92 20.85
N ASP A 227 -10.43 20.83 21.24
CA ASP A 227 -11.85 20.93 20.86
C ASP A 227 -12.11 21.25 19.38
N ARG A 228 -11.05 21.56 18.63
CA ARG A 228 -11.10 21.74 17.15
C ARG A 228 -11.30 20.43 16.41
N VAL A 229 -11.15 19.28 17.05
CA VAL A 229 -11.46 17.97 16.46
C VAL A 229 -12.82 17.52 16.95
N LYS A 230 -13.79 17.45 16.04
CA LYS A 230 -15.17 17.06 16.33
C LYS A 230 -15.39 15.63 15.83
N LEU A 231 -15.54 14.70 16.77
CA LEU A 231 -15.85 13.31 16.50
C LEU A 231 -17.36 13.11 16.30
N GLU A 232 -17.74 12.00 15.64
CA GLU A 232 -19.14 11.66 15.34
C GLU A 232 -19.87 12.75 14.55
N ARG A 233 -19.12 13.37 13.60
CA ARG A 233 -19.63 14.42 12.70
C ARG A 233 -19.48 14.01 11.23
N PRO A 234 -20.23 12.99 10.77
CA PRO A 234 -20.24 12.63 9.35
C PRO A 234 -20.76 13.79 8.52
N VAL A 235 -19.94 14.27 7.59
CA VAL A 235 -20.33 15.34 6.66
C VAL A 235 -21.25 14.77 5.59
N THR A 236 -22.38 15.44 5.36
CA THR A 236 -23.41 15.04 4.39
C THR A 236 -23.59 16.06 3.27
N HIS A 237 -23.33 17.35 3.52
CA HIS A 237 -23.48 18.42 2.54
C HIS A 237 -22.32 19.40 2.61
N ILE A 238 -21.90 19.86 1.44
CA ILE A 238 -20.92 20.95 1.27
C ILE A 238 -21.47 21.91 0.23
N ASP A 239 -21.82 23.12 0.66
CA ASP A 239 -22.34 24.19 -0.19
C ASP A 239 -21.31 25.33 -0.27
N GLN A 240 -20.76 25.57 -1.46
CA GLN A 240 -19.85 26.68 -1.73
C GLN A 240 -20.43 27.74 -2.68
N SER A 241 -21.75 27.82 -2.81
CA SER A 241 -22.42 28.79 -3.67
C SER A 241 -22.38 30.23 -3.13
N GLY A 242 -22.19 30.37 -1.80
CA GLY A 242 -22.09 31.68 -1.14
C GLY A 242 -20.64 32.15 -0.93
N ASP A 243 -20.49 33.26 -0.22
CA ASP A 243 -19.18 33.86 0.12
C ASP A 243 -18.35 32.95 1.01
N ASN A 244 -18.99 32.25 1.94
CA ASN A 244 -18.38 31.19 2.75
C ASN A 244 -18.96 29.82 2.35
N ILE A 245 -18.20 28.78 2.63
CA ILE A 245 -18.64 27.39 2.45
C ILE A 245 -19.43 26.97 3.69
N ILE A 246 -20.61 26.39 3.47
CA ILE A 246 -21.45 25.79 4.50
C ILE A 246 -21.25 24.26 4.45
N VAL A 247 -20.91 23.67 5.59
CA VAL A 247 -20.78 22.22 5.75
C VAL A 247 -21.81 21.75 6.77
N GLU A 248 -22.66 20.81 6.36
CA GLU A 248 -23.63 20.17 7.24
C GLU A 248 -23.25 18.73 7.54
N THR A 249 -23.45 18.33 8.78
CA THR A 249 -23.23 16.96 9.26
C THR A 249 -24.54 16.16 9.35
N LEU A 250 -24.43 14.85 9.51
CA LEU A 250 -25.59 13.96 9.64
C LEU A 250 -26.48 14.31 10.86
N ASN A 251 -25.89 14.88 11.90
CA ASN A 251 -26.61 15.36 13.10
C ASN A 251 -27.13 16.80 12.94
N HIS A 252 -27.17 17.33 11.72
CA HIS A 252 -27.68 18.66 11.38
C HIS A 252 -26.89 19.81 12.04
N GLU A 253 -25.65 19.60 12.43
CA GLU A 253 -24.77 20.68 12.83
C GLU A 253 -24.24 21.40 11.57
N ILE A 254 -24.11 22.71 11.67
CA ILE A 254 -23.68 23.59 10.57
C ILE A 254 -22.37 24.25 10.96
N TYR A 255 -21.39 24.13 10.06
CA TYR A 255 -20.07 24.76 10.14
C TYR A 255 -19.87 25.66 8.92
N GLU A 256 -19.16 26.75 9.11
CA GLU A 256 -18.91 27.76 8.07
C GLU A 256 -17.41 28.04 7.96
N ALA A 257 -16.86 28.04 6.75
CA ALA A 257 -15.45 28.33 6.52
C ALA A 257 -15.19 28.97 5.15
N LYS A 258 -13.99 29.52 4.98
CA LYS A 258 -13.54 30.07 3.68
C LYS A 258 -13.11 28.95 2.73
N TYR A 259 -12.50 27.90 3.26
CA TYR A 259 -11.95 26.76 2.51
C TYR A 259 -12.33 25.44 3.17
N VAL A 260 -12.38 24.39 2.36
CA VAL A 260 -12.56 23.01 2.80
C VAL A 260 -11.41 22.14 2.28
N ILE A 261 -10.86 21.28 3.12
CA ILE A 261 -9.97 20.19 2.71
C ILE A 261 -10.72 18.87 2.92
N SER A 262 -10.96 18.14 1.83
CA SER A 262 -11.49 16.78 1.88
C SER A 262 -10.34 15.78 2.00
N ALA A 263 -10.28 15.07 3.12
CA ALA A 263 -9.26 14.07 3.43
C ALA A 263 -9.85 12.65 3.57
N ILE A 264 -10.95 12.41 2.88
CA ILE A 264 -11.61 11.09 2.82
C ILE A 264 -11.21 10.33 1.56
N PRO A 265 -11.31 8.98 1.55
CA PRO A 265 -11.14 8.20 0.32
C PRO A 265 -12.04 8.71 -0.81
N PRO A 266 -11.57 8.77 -2.07
CA PRO A 266 -12.31 9.41 -3.18
C PRO A 266 -13.73 8.90 -3.34
N THR A 267 -13.96 7.59 -3.28
CA THR A 267 -15.31 7.01 -3.43
C THR A 267 -16.29 7.45 -2.35
N LEU A 268 -15.81 7.80 -1.16
CA LEU A 268 -16.68 8.28 -0.06
C LEU A 268 -17.22 9.68 -0.32
N GLY A 269 -16.66 10.41 -1.27
CA GLY A 269 -17.24 11.66 -1.78
C GLY A 269 -18.63 11.49 -2.35
N MET A 270 -19.00 10.28 -2.78
CA MET A 270 -20.38 9.98 -3.24
C MET A 270 -21.43 10.05 -2.13
N LYS A 271 -21.02 10.02 -0.86
CA LYS A 271 -21.93 10.16 0.29
C LYS A 271 -22.20 11.61 0.67
N ILE A 272 -21.53 12.56 0.02
CA ILE A 272 -21.65 14.00 0.29
C ILE A 272 -22.42 14.65 -0.86
N HIS A 273 -23.43 15.42 -0.51
CA HIS A 273 -24.13 16.26 -1.46
C HIS A 273 -23.39 17.59 -1.64
N PHE A 274 -23.01 17.90 -2.88
CA PHE A 274 -22.28 19.12 -3.23
C PHE A 274 -23.18 20.15 -3.92
N ASN A 275 -23.06 21.41 -3.52
CA ASN A 275 -23.69 22.55 -4.18
C ASN A 275 -22.61 23.63 -4.44
N PRO A 276 -22.36 24.07 -5.70
CA PRO A 276 -22.82 23.45 -6.96
C PRO A 276 -22.39 21.98 -7.09
N PRO A 277 -23.03 21.19 -7.98
CA PRO A 277 -22.62 19.80 -8.23
C PRO A 277 -21.15 19.71 -8.62
N LEU A 278 -20.51 18.60 -8.26
CA LEU A 278 -19.14 18.33 -8.68
C LEU A 278 -19.00 18.36 -10.21
N PRO A 279 -17.86 18.84 -10.74
CA PRO A 279 -17.58 18.75 -12.17
C PRO A 279 -17.71 17.32 -12.68
N MET A 280 -18.21 17.17 -13.91
CA MET A 280 -18.51 15.87 -14.53
C MET A 280 -17.37 14.84 -14.35
N MET A 281 -16.13 15.22 -14.65
CA MET A 281 -14.99 14.29 -14.60
C MET A 281 -14.71 13.82 -13.18
N ARG A 282 -14.84 14.68 -12.16
CA ARG A 282 -14.66 14.25 -10.77
C ARG A 282 -15.80 13.36 -10.30
N ASN A 283 -17.05 13.71 -10.65
CA ASN A 283 -18.20 12.88 -10.33
C ASN A 283 -18.08 11.48 -10.95
N GLN A 284 -17.57 11.38 -12.17
CA GLN A 284 -17.31 10.13 -12.84
C GLN A 284 -16.13 9.36 -12.20
N LEU A 285 -15.07 10.03 -11.77
CA LEU A 285 -13.93 9.41 -11.10
C LEU A 285 -14.35 8.72 -9.81
N ILE A 286 -15.02 9.42 -8.91
CA ILE A 286 -15.31 8.91 -7.55
C ILE A 286 -16.24 7.68 -7.53
N SER A 287 -17.02 7.48 -8.58
CA SER A 287 -17.87 6.28 -8.74
C SER A 287 -17.14 5.07 -9.34
N ARG A 288 -15.86 5.21 -9.73
CA ARG A 288 -15.11 4.19 -10.47
C ARG A 288 -13.84 3.70 -9.77
N VAL A 289 -13.58 4.14 -8.56
CA VAL A 289 -12.35 3.86 -7.82
C VAL A 289 -12.65 3.18 -6.49
N PRO A 290 -12.77 1.83 -6.48
CA PRO A 290 -13.04 1.08 -5.27
C PRO A 290 -11.80 0.96 -4.37
N LEU A 291 -12.00 0.49 -3.14
CA LEU A 291 -10.93 0.12 -2.22
C LEU A 291 -10.73 -1.41 -2.21
N GLY A 292 -9.54 -1.85 -1.81
CA GLY A 292 -9.20 -3.25 -1.67
C GLY A 292 -9.93 -3.94 -0.50
N SER A 293 -9.76 -5.25 -0.41
CA SER A 293 -10.42 -6.10 0.57
C SER A 293 -9.38 -6.84 1.43
N VAL A 294 -9.43 -6.67 2.74
CA VAL A 294 -8.51 -7.32 3.67
C VAL A 294 -9.15 -7.56 5.03
N ILE A 295 -8.84 -8.73 5.60
CA ILE A 295 -9.04 -9.02 7.03
C ILE A 295 -7.65 -9.17 7.64
N LYS A 296 -7.29 -8.30 8.57
CA LYS A 296 -6.03 -8.38 9.32
C LYS A 296 -6.26 -9.21 10.57
N CYS A 297 -5.42 -10.23 10.77
CA CYS A 297 -5.56 -11.22 11.83
C CYS A 297 -4.28 -11.30 12.66
N MET A 298 -4.38 -11.25 13.98
CA MET A 298 -3.26 -11.38 14.91
C MET A 298 -3.53 -12.55 15.83
N VAL A 299 -2.67 -13.58 15.76
CA VAL A 299 -2.73 -14.78 16.60
C VAL A 299 -1.64 -14.68 17.66
N TYR A 300 -2.03 -14.69 18.92
CA TYR A 300 -1.12 -14.55 20.07
C TYR A 300 -0.81 -15.90 20.68
N TYR A 301 0.44 -16.12 21.07
CA TYR A 301 0.94 -17.35 21.66
C TYR A 301 1.62 -17.09 23.00
N LYS A 302 1.80 -18.13 23.79
CA LYS A 302 2.51 -18.07 25.06
C LYS A 302 4.00 -17.72 24.88
N GLU A 303 4.61 -18.25 23.81
CA GLU A 303 6.01 -18.06 23.46
C GLU A 303 6.15 -17.87 21.95
N PRO A 304 7.21 -17.18 21.48
CA PRO A 304 7.53 -17.07 20.07
C PRO A 304 8.21 -18.37 19.59
N PHE A 305 7.51 -19.49 19.61
CA PHE A 305 8.04 -20.83 19.34
C PHE A 305 8.69 -20.97 17.97
N TRP A 306 8.27 -20.16 16.98
CA TRP A 306 8.88 -20.14 15.64
C TRP A 306 10.34 -19.69 15.68
N ARG A 307 10.72 -18.78 16.57
CA ARG A 307 12.11 -18.32 16.72
C ARG A 307 13.03 -19.43 17.20
N LYS A 308 12.53 -20.33 18.07
CA LYS A 308 13.27 -21.53 18.52
C LYS A 308 13.60 -22.50 17.37
N LYS A 309 12.87 -22.41 16.27
CA LYS A 309 13.08 -23.18 15.04
C LYS A 309 13.92 -22.42 13.99
N ASP A 310 14.51 -21.30 14.37
CA ASP A 310 15.23 -20.40 13.49
C ASP A 310 14.32 -19.82 12.37
N TYR A 311 13.05 -19.46 12.72
CA TYR A 311 12.12 -18.79 11.84
C TYR A 311 11.73 -17.44 12.42
N CYS A 312 11.76 -16.39 11.59
CA CYS A 312 11.46 -15.02 12.04
C CYS A 312 9.96 -14.71 12.17
N GLY A 313 9.09 -15.58 11.70
CA GLY A 313 7.64 -15.37 11.68
C GLY A 313 7.09 -14.83 10.33
N THR A 314 7.95 -14.42 9.42
CA THR A 314 7.55 -14.08 8.05
C THR A 314 7.42 -15.35 7.22
N MET A 315 6.22 -15.58 6.70
CA MET A 315 5.91 -16.72 5.84
C MET A 315 5.25 -16.21 4.56
N ILE A 316 5.75 -16.64 3.41
CA ILE A 316 5.13 -16.50 2.10
C ILE A 316 4.45 -17.83 1.81
N ILE A 317 3.13 -17.85 1.69
CA ILE A 317 2.34 -19.07 1.60
C ILE A 317 1.56 -19.08 0.29
N GLU A 318 1.96 -19.93 -0.63
CA GLU A 318 1.27 -20.13 -1.89
C GLU A 318 0.16 -21.20 -1.75
N GLY A 319 -0.87 -21.05 -2.54
CA GLY A 319 -1.98 -21.99 -2.66
C GLY A 319 -3.34 -21.35 -2.39
N GLU A 320 -4.30 -21.73 -3.21
CA GLU A 320 -5.68 -21.22 -3.14
C GLU A 320 -6.36 -21.58 -1.82
N GLU A 321 -6.06 -22.76 -1.28
CA GLU A 321 -6.64 -23.24 -0.02
C GLU A 321 -6.10 -22.54 1.24
N ALA A 322 -4.96 -21.87 1.15
CA ALA A 322 -4.39 -21.14 2.28
C ALA A 322 -5.20 -19.86 2.54
N PRO A 323 -5.78 -19.69 3.74
CA PRO A 323 -6.54 -18.47 4.08
C PRO A 323 -5.66 -17.21 4.08
N VAL A 324 -4.37 -17.36 4.40
CA VAL A 324 -3.40 -16.29 4.51
C VAL A 324 -2.23 -16.57 3.56
N ALA A 325 -1.83 -15.55 2.80
CA ALA A 325 -0.72 -15.65 1.86
C ALA A 325 0.59 -15.07 2.41
N TYR A 326 0.53 -14.23 3.43
CA TYR A 326 1.69 -13.53 4.00
C TYR A 326 1.51 -13.28 5.49
N THR A 327 2.58 -13.46 6.25
CA THR A 327 2.62 -13.23 7.69
C THR A 327 3.85 -12.44 8.10
N LEU A 328 3.76 -11.80 9.27
CA LEU A 328 4.87 -11.12 9.93
C LEU A 328 4.83 -11.39 11.44
N ASP A 329 5.98 -11.36 12.10
CA ASP A 329 6.06 -11.39 13.56
C ASP A 329 5.57 -10.05 14.14
N ASP A 330 4.68 -10.10 15.12
CA ASP A 330 4.15 -8.93 15.83
C ASP A 330 4.48 -8.96 17.34
N THR A 331 5.46 -9.72 17.75
CA THR A 331 5.96 -9.74 19.11
C THR A 331 6.47 -8.35 19.50
N LYS A 332 6.16 -7.90 20.74
CA LYS A 332 6.63 -6.61 21.24
C LYS A 332 8.16 -6.56 21.32
N PRO A 333 8.77 -5.36 21.28
CA PRO A 333 10.23 -5.22 21.33
C PRO A 333 10.89 -5.86 22.53
N ASP A 334 10.18 -5.91 23.67
CA ASP A 334 10.61 -6.55 24.91
C ASP A 334 10.40 -8.08 24.95
N GLY A 335 9.95 -8.67 23.84
CA GLY A 335 9.62 -10.08 23.74
C GLY A 335 8.25 -10.48 24.29
N ALA A 336 7.51 -9.53 24.85
CA ALA A 336 6.16 -9.78 25.38
C ALA A 336 5.11 -9.89 24.28
N TYR A 337 3.99 -10.53 24.60
CA TYR A 337 2.85 -10.72 23.69
C TYR A 337 3.25 -11.31 22.32
N PRO A 338 3.88 -12.50 22.29
CA PRO A 338 4.27 -13.12 21.03
C PRO A 338 3.08 -13.31 20.10
N ALA A 339 3.21 -12.83 18.88
CA ALA A 339 2.12 -12.88 17.91
C ALA A 339 2.61 -13.02 16.48
N ILE A 340 1.76 -13.60 15.64
CA ILE A 340 1.89 -13.63 14.18
C ILE A 340 0.73 -12.85 13.57
N ILE A 341 1.04 -11.86 12.75
CA ILE A 341 0.07 -11.17 11.90
C ILE A 341 -0.08 -11.96 10.60
N GLY A 342 -1.33 -12.20 10.20
CA GLY A 342 -1.67 -12.74 8.90
C GLY A 342 -2.65 -11.83 8.16
N PHE A 343 -2.54 -11.83 6.84
CA PHE A 343 -3.40 -11.02 5.97
C PHE A 343 -4.24 -11.93 5.08
N ILE A 344 -5.57 -11.85 5.24
CA ILE A 344 -6.53 -12.49 4.35
C ILE A 344 -6.87 -11.44 3.29
N LEU A 345 -6.50 -11.71 2.02
CA LEU A 345 -6.41 -10.71 0.97
C LEU A 345 -7.44 -10.94 -0.15
N ALA A 346 -7.94 -9.83 -0.71
CA ALA A 346 -8.72 -9.78 -1.94
C ALA A 346 -9.94 -10.74 -1.90
N HIS A 347 -10.11 -11.60 -2.90
CA HIS A 347 -11.26 -12.52 -2.94
C HIS A 347 -11.33 -13.46 -1.74
N LYS A 348 -10.19 -13.85 -1.15
CA LYS A 348 -10.15 -14.67 0.07
C LYS A 348 -10.77 -13.94 1.26
N ALA A 349 -10.53 -12.61 1.38
CA ALA A 349 -11.20 -11.81 2.41
C ALA A 349 -12.73 -11.82 2.23
N ARG A 350 -13.21 -11.62 1.02
CA ARG A 350 -14.64 -11.66 0.70
C ARG A 350 -15.27 -13.04 0.95
N LYS A 351 -14.54 -14.11 0.58
CA LYS A 351 -14.97 -15.51 0.81
C LYS A 351 -15.01 -15.86 2.30
N LEU A 352 -13.95 -15.55 3.04
CA LEU A 352 -13.80 -15.93 4.44
C LEU A 352 -14.53 -14.98 5.42
N ALA A 353 -14.98 -13.81 4.96
CA ALA A 353 -15.86 -12.93 5.75
C ALA A 353 -17.17 -13.61 6.17
N ARG A 354 -17.60 -14.64 5.42
CA ARG A 354 -18.80 -15.43 5.73
C ARG A 354 -18.63 -16.36 6.94
N LEU A 355 -17.40 -16.65 7.33
CA LEU A 355 -17.10 -17.48 8.49
C LEU A 355 -17.18 -16.64 9.77
N THR A 356 -17.36 -17.32 10.90
CA THR A 356 -17.23 -16.70 12.21
C THR A 356 -15.76 -16.38 12.54
N LYS A 357 -15.55 -15.49 13.49
CA LYS A 357 -14.21 -15.16 14.01
C LYS A 357 -13.45 -16.41 14.48
N GLU A 358 -14.14 -17.32 15.17
CA GLU A 358 -13.56 -18.57 15.68
C GLU A 358 -13.17 -19.54 14.55
N GLU A 359 -13.97 -19.64 13.50
CA GLU A 359 -13.64 -20.47 12.34
C GLU A 359 -12.41 -19.92 11.58
N ARG A 360 -12.32 -18.60 11.42
CA ARG A 360 -11.11 -17.97 10.83
C ARG A 360 -9.89 -18.25 11.69
N LYS A 361 -9.95 -18.00 13.00
CA LYS A 361 -8.87 -18.32 13.94
C LYS A 361 -8.39 -19.75 13.80
N LYS A 362 -9.31 -20.70 13.80
CA LYS A 362 -9.00 -22.15 13.67
C LYS A 362 -8.24 -22.43 12.37
N LYS A 363 -8.73 -21.90 11.24
CA LYS A 363 -8.07 -22.08 9.93
C LYS A 363 -6.65 -21.49 9.90
N LEU A 364 -6.43 -20.35 10.53
CA LEU A 364 -5.09 -19.76 10.63
C LEU A 364 -4.15 -20.62 11.48
N CYS A 365 -4.60 -21.08 12.65
CA CYS A 365 -3.80 -21.93 13.53
C CYS A 365 -3.43 -23.27 12.86
N GLU A 366 -4.35 -23.89 12.14
CA GLU A 366 -4.11 -25.10 11.35
C GLU A 366 -3.07 -24.86 10.24
N LEU A 367 -3.20 -23.74 9.52
CA LEU A 367 -2.21 -23.34 8.50
C LEU A 367 -0.83 -23.12 9.12
N TYR A 368 -0.73 -22.38 10.21
CA TYR A 368 0.54 -22.09 10.87
C TYR A 368 1.19 -23.36 11.43
N ALA A 369 0.40 -24.29 11.98
CA ALA A 369 0.89 -25.58 12.44
C ALA A 369 1.52 -26.38 11.27
N LYS A 370 0.88 -26.37 10.11
CA LYS A 370 1.38 -27.04 8.91
C LYS A 370 2.65 -26.38 8.39
N VAL A 371 2.66 -25.07 8.22
CA VAL A 371 3.77 -24.32 7.61
C VAL A 371 5.00 -24.32 8.52
N LEU A 372 4.80 -24.09 9.83
CA LEU A 372 5.89 -24.07 10.84
C LEU A 372 6.31 -25.47 11.30
N GLY A 373 5.52 -26.49 10.96
CA GLY A 373 5.79 -27.86 11.45
C GLY A 373 5.74 -27.96 12.98
N SER A 374 4.80 -27.23 13.63
CA SER A 374 4.67 -27.20 15.08
C SER A 374 3.22 -27.22 15.54
N LYS A 375 2.88 -28.16 16.42
CA LYS A 375 1.56 -28.23 17.04
C LYS A 375 1.29 -27.10 18.03
N GLU A 376 2.32 -26.36 18.46
CA GLU A 376 2.18 -25.19 19.34
C GLU A 376 1.29 -24.12 18.68
N ALA A 377 1.31 -24.02 17.36
CA ALA A 377 0.46 -23.11 16.60
C ALA A 377 -1.05 -23.37 16.78
N LEU A 378 -1.44 -24.57 17.20
CA LEU A 378 -2.85 -24.93 17.48
C LEU A 378 -3.37 -24.42 18.82
N ASN A 379 -2.49 -23.86 19.67
CA ASN A 379 -2.79 -23.44 21.02
C ASN A 379 -2.60 -21.93 21.21
N PRO A 380 -3.38 -21.07 20.54
CA PRO A 380 -3.29 -19.63 20.74
C PRO A 380 -3.82 -19.26 22.12
N VAL A 381 -3.27 -18.20 22.72
CA VAL A 381 -3.73 -17.65 24.00
C VAL A 381 -4.72 -16.50 23.79
N HIS A 382 -4.69 -15.86 22.63
CA HIS A 382 -5.58 -14.76 22.26
C HIS A 382 -5.62 -14.58 20.74
N TYR A 383 -6.67 -13.91 20.25
CA TYR A 383 -6.87 -13.61 18.84
C TYR A 383 -7.57 -12.27 18.64
N GLU A 384 -6.99 -11.43 17.79
CA GLU A 384 -7.63 -10.20 17.33
C GLU A 384 -7.75 -10.23 15.79
N GLU A 385 -8.81 -9.62 15.30
CA GLU A 385 -8.96 -9.40 13.84
C GLU A 385 -9.74 -8.13 13.54
N LYS A 386 -9.55 -7.61 12.35
CA LYS A 386 -10.35 -6.53 11.79
C LYS A 386 -10.66 -6.80 10.32
N ASN A 387 -11.95 -6.86 10.01
CA ASN A 387 -12.44 -6.87 8.63
C ASN A 387 -12.65 -5.43 8.16
N TRP A 388 -11.77 -4.94 7.30
CA TRP A 388 -11.86 -3.57 6.79
C TRP A 388 -12.94 -3.39 5.71
N CYS A 389 -13.46 -4.48 5.13
CA CYS A 389 -14.55 -4.43 4.15
C CYS A 389 -15.87 -3.96 4.79
N GLU A 390 -16.02 -4.10 6.11
CA GLU A 390 -17.21 -3.71 6.87
C GLU A 390 -17.19 -2.23 7.32
N GLU A 391 -16.07 -1.53 7.11
CA GLU A 391 -15.89 -0.16 7.58
C GLU A 391 -16.61 0.86 6.69
N GLN A 392 -17.73 1.35 7.15
CA GLN A 392 -18.59 2.32 6.45
C GLN A 392 -17.83 3.58 6.03
N TYR A 393 -16.94 4.10 6.89
CA TYR A 393 -16.21 5.35 6.67
C TYR A 393 -14.78 5.15 6.15
N SER A 394 -14.48 3.96 5.64
CA SER A 394 -13.28 3.69 4.84
C SER A 394 -13.62 3.10 3.48
N GLY A 395 -14.58 2.18 3.43
CA GLY A 395 -14.98 1.47 2.22
C GLY A 395 -14.08 0.30 1.85
N GLY A 396 -13.10 -0.02 2.69
CA GLY A 396 -12.08 -1.07 2.50
C GLY A 396 -10.68 -0.61 2.89
N CYS A 397 -9.69 -1.45 2.65
CA CYS A 397 -8.24 -1.24 2.82
C CYS A 397 -7.45 -2.11 1.82
N TYR A 398 -6.19 -1.79 1.54
CA TYR A 398 -5.43 -0.72 2.22
C TYR A 398 -5.77 0.66 1.66
N THR A 399 -5.93 0.77 0.33
CA THR A 399 -6.10 2.01 -0.42
C THR A 399 -7.07 1.83 -1.59
N THR A 400 -7.44 2.92 -2.19
CA THR A 400 -8.14 2.96 -3.47
C THR A 400 -7.25 2.34 -4.56
N TYR A 401 -7.82 1.49 -5.40
CA TYR A 401 -7.18 1.01 -6.61
C TYR A 401 -7.92 1.49 -7.86
N PHE A 402 -7.21 1.53 -8.99
CA PHE A 402 -7.76 1.99 -10.26
C PHE A 402 -7.98 0.79 -11.18
N PRO A 403 -9.24 0.48 -11.53
CA PRO A 403 -9.56 -0.46 -12.58
C PRO A 403 -9.02 -0.01 -13.95
N PRO A 404 -8.94 -0.92 -14.95
CA PRO A 404 -8.47 -0.58 -16.30
C PRO A 404 -9.19 0.63 -16.91
N GLY A 405 -8.43 1.52 -17.55
CA GLY A 405 -8.92 2.69 -18.26
C GLY A 405 -9.25 3.90 -17.39
N ILE A 406 -9.24 3.79 -16.07
CA ILE A 406 -9.69 4.89 -15.19
C ILE A 406 -8.59 5.94 -15.00
N MET A 407 -7.33 5.53 -14.88
CA MET A 407 -6.22 6.46 -14.65
C MET A 407 -6.02 7.43 -15.81
N THR A 408 -6.03 6.96 -17.04
CA THR A 408 -5.85 7.81 -18.22
C THR A 408 -7.05 8.71 -18.50
N GLN A 409 -8.26 8.23 -18.23
CA GLN A 409 -9.48 9.02 -18.46
C GLN A 409 -9.76 10.04 -17.36
N TYR A 410 -9.55 9.70 -16.09
CA TYR A 410 -10.01 10.48 -14.94
C TYR A 410 -8.91 10.86 -13.95
N GLY A 411 -7.73 10.28 -14.01
CA GLY A 411 -6.68 10.47 -13.01
C GLY A 411 -6.28 11.94 -12.81
N ARG A 412 -6.36 12.76 -13.85
CA ARG A 412 -5.98 14.18 -13.82
C ARG A 412 -6.76 15.00 -12.81
N VAL A 413 -8.01 14.63 -12.51
CA VAL A 413 -8.86 15.39 -11.60
C VAL A 413 -8.75 14.96 -10.15
N LEU A 414 -7.94 13.93 -9.85
CA LEU A 414 -7.84 13.36 -8.50
C LEU A 414 -7.42 14.40 -7.45
N ARG A 415 -6.40 15.24 -7.76
CA ARG A 415 -5.90 16.33 -6.91
C ARG A 415 -6.44 17.70 -7.25
N GLN A 416 -7.14 17.84 -8.37
CA GLN A 416 -7.59 19.14 -8.85
C GLN A 416 -8.61 19.74 -7.88
N PRO A 417 -8.39 20.96 -7.37
CA PRO A 417 -9.37 21.65 -6.53
C PRO A 417 -10.69 21.88 -7.27
N VAL A 418 -11.77 21.85 -6.52
CA VAL A 418 -13.10 22.21 -7.01
C VAL A 418 -13.55 23.50 -6.29
N GLY A 419 -13.37 24.64 -6.94
CA GLY A 419 -13.58 25.94 -6.30
C GLY A 419 -12.66 26.09 -5.08
N ARG A 420 -13.26 26.21 -3.89
CA ARG A 420 -12.55 26.35 -2.62
C ARG A 420 -12.43 25.03 -1.83
N ILE A 421 -12.69 23.89 -2.48
CA ILE A 421 -12.51 22.56 -1.92
C ILE A 421 -11.22 21.97 -2.46
N TYR A 422 -10.30 21.59 -1.56
CA TYR A 422 -9.00 20.97 -1.84
C TYR A 422 -9.03 19.52 -1.42
N PHE A 423 -8.25 18.66 -2.09
CA PHE A 423 -8.28 17.22 -1.87
C PHE A 423 -6.95 16.73 -1.29
N ALA A 424 -7.03 16.18 -0.10
CA ALA A 424 -5.99 15.42 0.59
C ALA A 424 -6.32 13.91 0.52
N GLY A 425 -5.88 13.15 1.49
CA GLY A 425 -5.99 11.68 1.50
C GLY A 425 -4.81 11.05 0.78
N THR A 426 -4.36 9.89 1.27
CA THR A 426 -3.17 9.20 0.75
C THR A 426 -3.26 8.89 -0.75
N GLU A 427 -4.45 8.73 -1.30
CA GLU A 427 -4.70 8.48 -2.72
C GLU A 427 -4.20 9.61 -3.62
N THR A 428 -4.14 10.84 -3.09
CA THR A 428 -3.67 12.02 -3.84
C THR A 428 -2.16 12.24 -3.76
N ALA A 429 -1.43 11.39 -3.05
CA ALA A 429 0.02 11.48 -2.91
C ALA A 429 0.76 11.03 -4.18
N THR A 430 2.00 11.48 -4.33
CA THR A 430 2.92 11.15 -5.42
C THR A 430 4.09 10.28 -4.98
N HIS A 431 4.22 10.08 -3.66
CA HIS A 431 5.26 9.28 -3.01
C HIS A 431 4.64 8.49 -1.86
N TRP A 432 4.80 7.18 -1.88
CA TRP A 432 4.14 6.27 -0.95
C TRP A 432 2.62 6.48 -0.83
N SER A 433 1.96 6.74 -1.96
CA SER A 433 0.49 6.74 -2.03
C SER A 433 -0.06 5.40 -1.55
N GLY A 434 -1.12 5.44 -0.75
CA GLY A 434 -1.70 4.26 -0.10
C GLY A 434 -1.10 3.95 1.28
N TYR A 435 -0.05 4.63 1.69
CA TYR A 435 0.66 4.47 2.97
C TYR A 435 0.47 5.68 3.89
N MET A 436 0.90 5.57 5.14
CA MET A 436 0.91 6.69 6.09
C MET A 436 1.79 7.84 5.62
N GLU A 437 2.92 7.55 4.96
CA GLU A 437 3.79 8.56 4.33
C GLU A 437 3.03 9.41 3.31
N GLY A 438 2.32 8.76 2.39
CA GLY A 438 1.50 9.46 1.39
C GLY A 438 0.37 10.27 2.02
N ALA A 439 -0.19 9.79 3.13
CA ALA A 439 -1.22 10.53 3.86
C ALA A 439 -0.67 11.87 4.41
N VAL A 440 0.53 11.86 4.99
CA VAL A 440 1.21 13.08 5.48
C VAL A 440 1.53 14.02 4.31
N GLN A 441 2.14 13.49 3.25
CA GLN A 441 2.45 14.30 2.06
C GLN A 441 1.20 15.01 1.52
N ALA A 442 0.13 14.26 1.31
CA ALA A 442 -1.11 14.77 0.73
C ALA A 442 -1.80 15.79 1.65
N GLY A 443 -1.82 15.55 2.94
CA GLY A 443 -2.40 16.47 3.92
C GLY A 443 -1.65 17.79 3.98
N GLU A 444 -0.33 17.75 4.10
CA GLU A 444 0.51 18.95 4.16
C GLU A 444 0.49 19.71 2.82
N ARG A 445 0.49 19.01 1.69
CA ARG A 445 0.37 19.63 0.36
C ARG A 445 -0.98 20.36 0.23
N ALA A 446 -2.10 19.75 0.58
CA ALA A 446 -3.42 20.37 0.50
C ALA A 446 -3.53 21.59 1.44
N ALA A 447 -2.94 21.52 2.64
CA ALA A 447 -2.83 22.66 3.54
C ALA A 447 -2.05 23.83 2.92
N ARG A 448 -0.93 23.55 2.23
CA ARG A 448 -0.14 24.57 1.53
C ARG A 448 -0.85 25.12 0.31
N GLU A 449 -1.65 24.34 -0.41
CA GLU A 449 -2.52 24.85 -1.47
C GLU A 449 -3.50 25.90 -0.92
N VAL A 450 -4.11 25.66 0.24
CA VAL A 450 -4.97 26.63 0.91
C VAL A 450 -4.19 27.88 1.34
N LEU A 451 -3.01 27.71 1.94
CA LEU A 451 -2.14 28.84 2.32
C LEU A 451 -1.74 29.67 1.11
N HIS A 452 -1.45 29.04 -0.02
CA HIS A 452 -1.16 29.73 -1.28
C HIS A 452 -2.41 30.49 -1.79
N ALA A 453 -3.57 29.88 -1.80
CA ALA A 453 -4.82 30.52 -2.20
C ALA A 453 -5.17 31.74 -1.31
N MET A 454 -4.72 31.75 -0.06
CA MET A 454 -4.84 32.85 0.87
C MET A 454 -3.71 33.92 0.70
N GLY A 455 -2.78 33.72 -0.22
CA GLY A 455 -1.63 34.64 -0.44
C GLY A 455 -0.59 34.59 0.67
N LYS A 456 -0.54 33.53 1.48
CA LYS A 456 0.38 33.39 2.63
C LYS A 456 1.72 32.74 2.27
N ILE A 457 1.75 31.95 1.21
CA ILE A 457 2.98 31.31 0.68
C ILE A 457 2.99 31.39 -0.85
N PRO A 458 4.16 31.38 -1.49
CA PRO A 458 4.27 31.30 -2.94
C PRO A 458 3.94 29.88 -3.44
N GLU A 459 3.69 29.72 -4.74
CA GLU A 459 3.27 28.47 -5.37
C GLU A 459 4.35 27.38 -5.25
N GLU A 460 5.62 27.73 -5.38
CA GLU A 460 6.76 26.83 -5.25
C GLU A 460 6.86 26.15 -3.89
N ASP A 461 6.25 26.73 -2.85
CA ASP A 461 6.23 26.18 -1.50
C ASP A 461 5.13 25.13 -1.27
N ILE A 462 4.23 24.89 -2.24
CA ILE A 462 3.18 23.86 -2.12
C ILE A 462 3.79 22.46 -2.03
N TRP A 463 4.75 22.15 -2.91
CA TRP A 463 5.43 20.86 -2.97
C TRP A 463 6.81 20.96 -2.35
N LYS A 464 6.90 20.79 -1.02
CA LYS A 464 8.19 20.79 -0.32
C LYS A 464 8.83 19.41 -0.34
N PRO A 465 10.12 19.30 -0.73
CA PRO A 465 10.89 18.09 -0.52
C PRO A 465 11.07 17.84 0.97
N GLU A 466 11.16 16.56 1.34
CA GLU A 466 11.42 16.13 2.72
C GLU A 466 12.86 15.62 2.82
N PRO A 467 13.66 16.09 3.78
CA PRO A 467 14.99 15.54 4.05
C PRO A 467 14.91 14.05 4.44
N GLU A 468 15.95 13.30 4.08
CA GLU A 468 16.06 11.91 4.49
C GLU A 468 16.14 11.78 6.02
N SER A 469 15.42 10.78 6.56
CA SER A 469 15.46 10.48 7.99
C SER A 469 16.84 9.98 8.40
N LEU A 470 17.45 10.64 9.38
CA LEU A 470 18.72 10.19 9.96
C LEU A 470 18.56 8.96 10.85
N ASP A 471 17.38 8.77 11.45
CA ASP A 471 17.10 7.66 12.35
C ASP A 471 16.75 6.37 11.59
N VAL A 472 16.23 6.51 10.37
CA VAL A 472 15.81 5.39 9.51
C VAL A 472 16.36 5.65 8.09
N PRO A 473 17.70 5.57 7.91
CA PRO A 473 18.31 5.85 6.62
C PRO A 473 18.02 4.77 5.58
N ALA A 474 17.83 5.17 4.34
CA ALA A 474 17.67 4.26 3.23
C ALA A 474 19.03 3.73 2.74
N ARG A 475 19.13 2.42 2.57
CA ARG A 475 20.26 1.80 1.86
C ARG A 475 19.92 1.70 0.38
N PRO A 476 20.86 1.98 -0.54
CA PRO A 476 20.64 1.77 -1.96
C PRO A 476 20.23 0.33 -2.26
N ILE A 477 19.24 0.17 -3.12
CA ILE A 477 18.87 -1.14 -3.67
C ILE A 477 19.65 -1.30 -4.97
N THR A 478 20.62 -2.21 -4.96
CA THR A 478 21.50 -2.45 -6.09
C THR A 478 21.15 -3.79 -6.74
N THR A 479 21.25 -3.83 -8.07
CA THR A 479 21.14 -5.07 -8.85
C THR A 479 22.53 -5.51 -9.29
N THR A 480 22.78 -6.80 -9.28
CA THR A 480 24.04 -7.37 -9.78
C THR A 480 24.15 -7.25 -11.30
N PHE A 481 25.35 -7.44 -11.84
CA PHE A 481 25.57 -7.48 -13.28
C PHE A 481 24.71 -8.58 -13.95
N LEU A 482 24.61 -9.74 -13.33
CA LEU A 482 23.80 -10.85 -13.83
C LEU A 482 22.31 -10.49 -13.86
N GLU A 483 21.76 -9.98 -12.76
CA GLU A 483 20.34 -9.58 -12.71
C GLU A 483 19.98 -8.58 -13.81
N ARG A 484 20.89 -7.66 -14.16
CA ARG A 484 20.66 -6.69 -15.24
C ARG A 484 20.74 -7.27 -16.64
N ASN A 485 21.58 -8.32 -16.85
CA ASN A 485 21.95 -8.79 -18.18
C ASN A 485 21.46 -10.20 -18.53
N LEU A 486 20.93 -10.96 -17.56
CA LEU A 486 20.37 -12.27 -17.85
C LEU A 486 19.19 -12.12 -18.86
N PRO A 487 19.13 -12.98 -19.89
CA PRO A 487 18.04 -12.95 -20.85
C PRO A 487 16.72 -13.37 -20.19
N SER A 488 15.61 -12.91 -20.76
CA SER A 488 14.31 -13.54 -20.51
C SER A 488 14.28 -14.96 -21.10
N VAL A 489 13.30 -15.78 -20.69
CA VAL A 489 13.13 -17.13 -21.28
C VAL A 489 12.99 -17.05 -22.80
N PRO A 490 12.13 -16.19 -23.40
CA PRO A 490 12.10 -16.00 -24.86
C PRO A 490 13.43 -15.54 -25.45
N GLY A 491 14.14 -14.66 -24.74
CA GLY A 491 15.46 -14.18 -25.17
C GLY A 491 16.49 -15.32 -25.22
N LEU A 492 16.51 -16.18 -24.20
CA LEU A 492 17.38 -17.37 -24.20
C LEU A 492 17.04 -18.31 -25.36
N LEU A 493 15.77 -18.60 -25.60
CA LEU A 493 15.33 -19.47 -26.69
C LEU A 493 15.75 -18.91 -28.06
N ARG A 494 15.66 -17.60 -28.26
CA ARG A 494 16.15 -16.94 -29.49
C ARG A 494 17.67 -17.07 -29.63
N LEU A 495 18.44 -16.89 -28.57
CA LEU A 495 19.89 -17.04 -28.58
C LEU A 495 20.30 -18.48 -28.94
N ILE A 496 19.64 -19.48 -28.36
CA ILE A 496 19.87 -20.89 -28.68
C ILE A 496 19.53 -21.17 -30.14
N GLY A 497 18.36 -20.72 -30.60
CA GLY A 497 17.93 -20.87 -32.00
C GLY A 497 18.90 -20.23 -32.98
N LEU A 498 19.35 -19.01 -32.72
CA LEU A 498 20.36 -18.34 -33.54
C LEU A 498 21.69 -19.10 -33.54
N SER A 499 22.19 -19.52 -32.38
CA SER A 499 23.44 -20.26 -32.29
C SER A 499 23.35 -21.60 -33.02
N THR A 500 22.22 -22.29 -32.96
CA THR A 500 21.99 -23.54 -33.70
C THR A 500 22.01 -23.29 -35.22
N VAL A 501 21.35 -22.24 -35.71
CA VAL A 501 21.36 -21.86 -37.11
C VAL A 501 22.78 -21.52 -37.59
N PHE A 502 23.51 -20.69 -36.82
CA PHE A 502 24.89 -20.35 -37.15
C PHE A 502 25.82 -21.58 -37.13
N SER A 503 25.68 -22.46 -36.12
CA SER A 503 26.49 -23.69 -36.06
C SER A 503 26.17 -24.64 -37.20
N SER A 504 24.90 -24.79 -37.56
CA SER A 504 24.47 -25.60 -38.72
C SER A 504 24.98 -25.01 -40.05
N ALA A 505 24.88 -23.70 -40.22
CA ALA A 505 25.39 -23.03 -41.41
C ALA A 505 26.92 -23.15 -41.51
N ALA A 506 27.65 -22.99 -40.38
CA ALA A 506 29.09 -23.18 -40.35
C ALA A 506 29.46 -24.63 -40.64
N ALA A 507 28.78 -25.61 -40.06
CA ALA A 507 29.01 -27.05 -40.34
C ALA A 507 28.77 -27.37 -41.83
N LEU A 508 27.67 -26.85 -42.42
CA LEU A 508 27.39 -27.01 -43.86
C LEU A 508 28.47 -26.35 -44.73
N PHE A 509 28.91 -25.14 -44.35
CA PHE A 509 29.99 -24.47 -45.07
C PHE A 509 31.31 -25.23 -45.00
N PHE A 510 31.69 -25.75 -43.82
CA PHE A 510 32.89 -26.59 -43.67
C PHE A 510 32.77 -27.92 -44.43
N ALA A 511 31.59 -28.58 -44.38
CA ALA A 511 31.31 -29.80 -45.13
C ALA A 511 31.40 -29.55 -46.67
N TYR A 512 30.86 -28.44 -47.12
CA TYR A 512 30.99 -28.00 -48.54
C TYR A 512 32.45 -27.74 -48.93
N LYS A 513 33.20 -26.99 -48.12
CA LYS A 513 34.62 -26.71 -48.35
C LYS A 513 35.49 -28.00 -48.37
N ARG A 514 35.13 -29.00 -47.56
CA ARG A 514 35.82 -30.29 -47.53
C ARG A 514 35.34 -31.30 -48.59
N GLY A 515 34.42 -30.93 -49.44
CA GLY A 515 33.89 -31.81 -50.48
C GLY A 515 33.03 -32.97 -49.97
N LEU A 516 32.53 -32.85 -48.70
CA LEU A 516 31.67 -33.87 -48.09
C LEU A 516 30.19 -33.73 -48.52
N LEU A 517 29.84 -32.64 -49.17
CA LEU A 517 28.54 -32.41 -49.83
C LEU A 517 28.76 -32.54 -51.31
N LEU A 518 28.05 -33.47 -51.95
CA LEU A 518 28.08 -33.67 -53.42
C LEU A 518 27.77 -32.37 -54.14
N ARG A 519 28.70 -31.95 -55.03
CA ARG A 519 28.40 -30.96 -56.04
C ARG A 519 27.51 -31.65 -57.09
N ASN A 520 26.23 -31.29 -57.13
CA ASN A 520 25.42 -31.51 -58.31
C ASN A 520 25.72 -30.43 -59.35
#